data_29eeb3aedd5461c369e15b39cfd95466
#
_entry.id   29eeb3aedd5461c369e15b39cfd95466
#
_cell.length_a   1.000
_cell.length_b   1.000
_cell.length_c   1.000
_cell.angle_alpha   90.00
_cell.angle_beta   90.00
_cell.angle_gamma   90.00
#
_symmetry.space_group_name_H-M   'P 1'
#
loop_
_entity.id
_entity.type
_entity.pdbx_description
1 polymer ?
#
loop_
_entity_poly.entity_id
_entity_poly.type
_entity_poly.pdbx_seq_one_letter_code
_entity_poly.pdbx_strand_id
1 'polypeptide(L)'
;MINGRRVRAISTKGLTPVKTKKTAAAEAPAAPTEQQIREIKTKLGKKELEEYRNLLLAKRRQLVGMLNGMEDEALRSSGGNLSNMPVHMADMGSDVYDQDFTLGMAETERAIINEIDAALQRIEDKTFGVCQMTGKPISKARLDAKPWAKYTIEAERIAESGGAR
;
A
#
# COMPACT_ATOMS: atom_id res chain seq x y z
N MET A 1 58.59 -22.05 11.16
CA MET A 1 59.55 -21.66 10.10
C MET A 1 58.97 -22.09 8.78
N ILE A 2 58.55 -21.16 7.96
CA ILE A 2 58.14 -21.43 6.58
C ILE A 2 59.15 -20.69 5.70
N ASN A 3 59.88 -21.42 4.86
CA ASN A 3 60.84 -20.91 3.90
C ASN A 3 61.99 -20.04 4.44
N GLY A 4 62.65 -20.43 5.57
CA GLY A 4 63.93 -19.86 5.97
C GLY A 4 64.00 -18.36 6.26
N ARG A 5 62.87 -17.63 6.30
CA ARG A 5 62.82 -16.20 6.65
C ARG A 5 62.29 -15.99 8.03
N ARG A 6 63.01 -15.26 8.88
CA ARG A 6 62.55 -14.82 10.20
C ARG A 6 61.44 -13.80 10.01
N VAL A 7 60.20 -14.16 10.37
CA VAL A 7 59.09 -13.20 10.49
C VAL A 7 59.27 -12.40 11.77
N ARG A 8 59.39 -11.07 11.64
CA ARG A 8 59.38 -10.15 12.78
C ARG A 8 58.00 -10.14 13.40
N ALA A 9 57.89 -10.51 14.67
CA ALA A 9 56.64 -10.33 15.44
C ALA A 9 56.32 -8.84 15.55
N ILE A 10 55.17 -8.41 15.05
CA ILE A 10 54.65 -7.05 15.21
C ILE A 10 54.15 -6.95 16.65
N SER A 11 54.79 -6.10 17.44
CA SER A 11 54.37 -5.80 18.80
C SER A 11 53.04 -5.03 18.78
N THR A 12 51.97 -5.61 19.31
CA THR A 12 50.65 -4.98 19.48
C THR A 12 50.55 -4.12 20.74
N LYS A 13 51.66 -3.62 21.28
CA LYS A 13 51.63 -2.65 22.38
C LYS A 13 51.21 -1.28 21.86
N GLY A 14 49.96 -0.93 22.03
CA GLY A 14 49.47 0.43 21.73
C GLY A 14 48.06 0.55 21.13
N LEU A 15 47.35 -0.55 20.88
CA LEU A 15 45.96 -0.46 20.50
C LEU A 15 45.07 -0.34 21.77
N THR A 16 44.76 0.89 22.14
CA THR A 16 43.66 1.16 23.06
C THR A 16 42.38 0.63 22.44
N PRO A 17 41.54 -0.12 23.20
CA PRO A 17 40.24 -0.56 22.70
C PRO A 17 39.39 0.69 22.41
N VAL A 18 39.07 0.88 21.13
CA VAL A 18 38.06 1.88 20.74
C VAL A 18 36.77 1.49 21.45
N LYS A 19 36.37 2.32 22.44
CA LYS A 19 35.06 2.25 23.04
C LYS A 19 34.05 2.44 21.90
N THR A 20 33.53 1.34 21.37
CA THR A 20 32.33 1.35 20.58
C THR A 20 31.23 1.91 21.49
N LYS A 21 30.84 3.18 21.27
CA LYS A 21 29.57 3.70 21.76
C LYS A 21 28.53 2.68 21.34
N LYS A 22 27.95 1.93 22.30
CA LYS A 22 26.68 1.27 22.13
C LYS A 22 25.73 2.35 21.64
N THR A 23 25.52 2.42 20.32
CA THR A 23 24.34 3.08 19.77
C THR A 23 23.18 2.30 20.36
N ALA A 24 22.51 2.92 21.34
CA ALA A 24 21.24 2.46 21.82
C ALA A 24 20.41 2.20 20.55
N ALA A 25 20.07 0.93 20.32
CA ALA A 25 19.04 0.57 19.39
C ALA A 25 17.82 1.40 19.82
N ALA A 26 17.49 2.42 19.02
CA ALA A 26 16.26 3.16 19.22
C ALA A 26 15.16 2.12 19.07
N GLU A 27 14.59 1.74 20.20
CA GLU A 27 13.39 0.94 20.30
C GLU A 27 12.37 1.61 19.41
N ALA A 28 11.99 0.95 18.32
CA ALA A 28 10.98 1.48 17.41
C ALA A 28 9.74 1.74 18.28
N PRO A 29 9.16 2.97 18.26
CA PRO A 29 8.01 3.27 19.08
C PRO A 29 6.93 2.24 18.77
N ALA A 30 6.45 1.55 19.79
CA ALA A 30 5.37 0.58 19.68
C ALA A 30 4.22 1.22 18.91
N ALA A 31 3.72 0.53 17.88
CA ALA A 31 2.63 1.03 17.06
C ALA A 31 1.46 1.42 17.99
N PRO A 32 0.90 2.64 17.85
CA PRO A 32 -0.19 3.08 18.70
C PRO A 32 -1.38 2.13 18.56
N THR A 33 -2.00 1.77 19.68
CA THR A 33 -3.19 0.92 19.69
C THR A 33 -4.33 1.62 18.95
N GLU A 34 -5.24 0.88 18.29
CA GLU A 34 -6.37 1.43 17.54
C GLU A 34 -7.19 2.45 18.36
N GLN A 35 -7.29 2.27 19.66
CA GLN A 35 -7.94 3.21 20.59
C GLN A 35 -7.21 4.56 20.67
N GLN A 36 -5.88 4.55 20.68
CA GLN A 36 -5.06 5.77 20.69
C GLN A 36 -5.14 6.52 19.36
N ILE A 37 -5.30 5.80 18.24
CA ILE A 37 -5.47 6.41 16.91
C ILE A 37 -6.81 7.15 16.81
N ARG A 38 -7.87 6.61 17.39
CA ARG A 38 -9.21 7.25 17.42
C ARG A 38 -9.25 8.54 18.22
N GLU A 39 -8.35 8.74 19.17
CA GLU A 39 -8.22 9.96 19.96
C GLU A 39 -7.45 11.07 19.20
N ILE A 40 -6.66 10.71 18.18
CA ILE A 40 -5.88 11.65 17.39
C ILE A 40 -6.79 12.26 16.32
N LYS A 41 -7.29 13.47 16.59
CA LYS A 41 -8.11 14.23 15.64
C LYS A 41 -7.27 14.75 14.47
N THR A 42 -7.90 14.80 13.30
CA THR A 42 -7.31 15.42 12.11
C THR A 42 -6.88 16.87 12.36
N LYS A 43 -5.75 17.26 11.73
CA LYS A 43 -5.29 18.65 11.70
C LYS A 43 -5.89 19.46 10.54
N LEU A 44 -6.67 18.79 9.66
CA LEU A 44 -7.27 19.41 8.49
C LEU A 44 -8.50 20.25 8.88
N GLY A 45 -8.69 21.39 8.22
CA GLY A 45 -9.84 22.25 8.39
C GLY A 45 -11.13 21.63 7.83
N LYS A 46 -12.29 22.11 8.30
CA LYS A 46 -13.59 21.60 7.82
C LYS A 46 -13.75 21.73 6.29
N LYS A 47 -13.29 22.85 5.71
CA LYS A 47 -13.35 23.08 4.26
C LYS A 47 -12.49 22.06 3.49
N GLU A 48 -11.27 21.79 3.95
CA GLU A 48 -10.37 20.81 3.35
C GLU A 48 -10.97 19.39 3.44
N LEU A 49 -11.60 19.04 4.56
CA LEU A 49 -12.28 17.75 4.70
C LEU A 49 -13.46 17.60 3.73
N GLU A 50 -14.22 18.67 3.49
CA GLU A 50 -15.29 18.68 2.50
C GLU A 50 -14.76 18.53 1.07
N GLU A 51 -13.66 19.21 0.75
CA GLU A 51 -12.98 19.08 -0.55
C GLU A 51 -12.52 17.63 -0.79
N TYR A 52 -11.83 17.02 0.18
CA TYR A 52 -11.41 15.62 0.09
C TYR A 52 -12.61 14.66 0.02
N ARG A 53 -13.69 14.92 0.77
CA ARG A 53 -14.91 14.14 0.68
C ARG A 53 -15.51 14.16 -0.72
N ASN A 54 -15.63 15.34 -1.31
CA ASN A 54 -16.16 15.49 -2.67
C ASN A 54 -15.28 14.80 -3.72
N LEU A 55 -13.95 14.92 -3.57
CA LEU A 55 -12.98 14.26 -4.44
C LEU A 55 -13.07 12.73 -4.33
N LEU A 56 -13.17 12.18 -3.12
CA LEU A 56 -13.35 10.74 -2.88
C LEU A 56 -14.67 10.23 -3.47
N LEU A 57 -15.79 10.96 -3.29
CA LEU A 57 -17.08 10.59 -3.87
C LEU A 57 -17.07 10.65 -5.40
N ALA A 58 -16.39 11.62 -5.99
CA ALA A 58 -16.22 11.70 -7.46
C ALA A 58 -15.40 10.51 -7.98
N LYS A 59 -14.29 10.19 -7.32
CA LYS A 59 -13.43 9.06 -7.67
C LYS A 59 -14.15 7.72 -7.53
N ARG A 60 -14.89 7.54 -6.42
CA ARG A 60 -15.72 6.36 -6.19
C ARG A 60 -16.72 6.14 -7.33
N ARG A 61 -17.46 7.20 -7.74
CA ARG A 61 -18.42 7.11 -8.85
C ARG A 61 -17.76 6.71 -10.16
N GLN A 62 -16.57 7.25 -10.44
CA GLN A 62 -15.79 6.90 -11.63
C GLN A 62 -15.42 5.41 -11.61
N LEU A 63 -14.89 4.90 -10.50
CA LEU A 63 -14.46 3.51 -10.38
C LEU A 63 -15.63 2.53 -10.45
N VAL A 64 -16.75 2.84 -9.81
CA VAL A 64 -17.98 2.03 -9.90
C VAL A 64 -18.49 1.96 -11.34
N GLY A 65 -18.45 3.09 -12.07
CA GLY A 65 -18.83 3.09 -13.48
C GLY A 65 -17.90 2.23 -14.35
N MET A 66 -16.59 2.28 -14.11
CA MET A 66 -15.60 1.42 -14.81
C MET A 66 -15.83 -0.05 -14.47
N LEU A 67 -16.05 -0.38 -13.20
CA LEU A 67 -16.30 -1.75 -12.74
C LEU A 67 -17.53 -2.35 -13.40
N ASN A 68 -18.67 -1.62 -13.41
CA ASN A 68 -19.88 -2.05 -14.08
C ASN A 68 -19.64 -2.31 -15.58
N GLY A 69 -18.86 -1.44 -16.24
CA GLY A 69 -18.49 -1.65 -17.66
C GLY A 69 -17.66 -2.91 -17.89
N MET A 70 -16.71 -3.23 -16.98
CA MET A 70 -15.90 -4.46 -17.04
C MET A 70 -16.77 -5.72 -16.79
N GLU A 71 -17.69 -5.66 -15.82
CA GLU A 71 -18.61 -6.76 -15.53
C GLU A 71 -19.57 -7.01 -16.71
N ASP A 72 -20.13 -5.96 -17.32
CA ASP A 72 -20.98 -6.05 -18.50
C ASP A 72 -20.23 -6.65 -19.69
N GLU A 73 -18.97 -6.27 -19.91
CA GLU A 73 -18.14 -6.81 -20.99
C GLU A 73 -17.80 -8.28 -20.75
N ALA A 74 -17.44 -8.66 -19.52
CA ALA A 74 -17.18 -10.04 -19.16
C ALA A 74 -18.42 -10.93 -19.32
N LEU A 75 -19.62 -10.41 -19.01
CA LEU A 75 -20.88 -11.14 -19.20
C LEU A 75 -21.23 -11.30 -20.70
N ARG A 76 -20.98 -10.28 -21.51
CA ARG A 76 -21.22 -10.34 -22.96
C ARG A 76 -20.26 -11.30 -23.65
N SER A 77 -19.00 -11.32 -23.29
CA SER A 77 -18.02 -12.27 -23.83
C SER A 77 -18.33 -13.72 -23.45
N SER A 78 -18.84 -13.93 -22.22
CA SER A 78 -19.26 -15.26 -21.77
C SER A 78 -20.56 -15.75 -22.44
N GLY A 79 -21.48 -14.84 -22.81
CA GLY A 79 -22.78 -15.16 -23.42
C GLY A 79 -22.78 -15.32 -24.94
N GLY A 80 -21.73 -14.81 -25.62
CA GLY A 80 -21.70 -14.72 -27.08
C GLY A 80 -21.41 -16.01 -27.85
N ASN A 81 -21.02 -17.08 -27.17
CA ASN A 81 -20.57 -18.31 -27.83
C ASN A 81 -21.64 -19.42 -27.95
N LEU A 82 -22.91 -19.03 -28.04
CA LEU A 82 -24.01 -19.94 -28.43
C LEU A 82 -24.11 -20.16 -29.93
N SER A 83 -23.24 -19.56 -30.72
CA SER A 83 -23.13 -19.82 -32.14
C SER A 83 -22.42 -21.16 -32.34
N ASN A 84 -23.12 -22.09 -32.99
CA ASN A 84 -22.73 -23.49 -33.29
C ASN A 84 -21.55 -23.61 -34.29
N MET A 85 -20.61 -22.63 -34.29
CA MET A 85 -19.39 -22.67 -35.07
C MET A 85 -18.29 -23.41 -34.28
N PRO A 86 -17.55 -24.32 -34.91
CA PRO A 86 -16.41 -24.97 -34.27
C PRO A 86 -15.33 -23.91 -33.96
N VAL A 87 -15.29 -23.49 -32.70
CA VAL A 87 -14.26 -22.58 -32.20
C VAL A 87 -12.94 -23.34 -32.16
N HIS A 88 -11.93 -22.80 -32.81
CA HIS A 88 -10.59 -23.39 -32.80
C HIS A 88 -10.07 -23.41 -31.34
N MET A 89 -9.51 -24.55 -30.88
CA MET A 89 -8.99 -24.69 -29.49
C MET A 89 -8.00 -23.59 -29.07
N ALA A 90 -7.32 -22.98 -30.05
CA ALA A 90 -6.40 -21.86 -29.84
C ALA A 90 -7.15 -20.57 -29.41
N ASP A 91 -8.35 -20.32 -29.92
CA ASP A 91 -9.15 -19.14 -29.61
C ASP A 91 -9.74 -19.22 -28.20
N MET A 92 -10.10 -20.42 -27.73
CA MET A 92 -10.59 -20.63 -26.36
C MET A 92 -9.52 -20.29 -25.30
N GLY A 93 -8.24 -20.52 -25.58
CA GLY A 93 -7.16 -20.21 -24.65
C GLY A 93 -6.95 -18.71 -24.48
N SER A 94 -7.13 -17.93 -25.56
CA SER A 94 -7.04 -16.48 -25.53
C SER A 94 -8.22 -15.87 -24.75
N ASP A 95 -9.44 -16.33 -25.03
CA ASP A 95 -10.66 -15.82 -24.39
C ASP A 95 -10.64 -16.04 -22.86
N VAL A 96 -10.17 -17.19 -22.39
CA VAL A 96 -10.03 -17.48 -20.97
C VAL A 96 -8.99 -16.58 -20.32
N TYR A 97 -7.86 -16.34 -20.98
CA TYR A 97 -6.82 -15.45 -20.47
C TYR A 97 -7.32 -14.00 -20.35
N ASP A 98 -8.01 -13.48 -21.36
CA ASP A 98 -8.57 -12.15 -21.38
C ASP A 98 -9.65 -11.96 -20.29
N GLN A 99 -10.45 -13.00 -20.05
CA GLN A 99 -11.44 -13.03 -18.99
C GLN A 99 -10.78 -13.01 -17.61
N ASP A 100 -9.76 -13.83 -17.36
CA ASP A 100 -9.03 -13.86 -16.10
C ASP A 100 -8.32 -12.52 -15.85
N PHE A 101 -7.75 -11.92 -16.87
CA PHE A 101 -7.13 -10.60 -16.78
C PHE A 101 -8.15 -9.51 -16.40
N THR A 102 -9.31 -9.51 -17.05
CA THR A 102 -10.39 -8.55 -16.77
C THR A 102 -10.92 -8.70 -15.33
N LEU A 103 -11.09 -9.94 -14.86
CA LEU A 103 -11.49 -10.24 -13.49
C LEU A 103 -10.44 -9.75 -12.48
N GLY A 104 -9.15 -9.97 -12.75
CA GLY A 104 -8.06 -9.47 -11.90
C GLY A 104 -8.02 -7.94 -11.81
N MET A 105 -8.30 -7.25 -12.92
CA MET A 105 -8.45 -5.78 -12.90
C MET A 105 -9.66 -5.36 -12.07
N ALA A 106 -10.81 -6.01 -12.23
CA ALA A 106 -12.01 -5.72 -11.48
C ALA A 106 -11.81 -5.91 -9.96
N GLU A 107 -11.05 -6.91 -9.53
CA GLU A 107 -10.68 -7.10 -8.12
C GLU A 107 -9.83 -5.94 -7.59
N THR A 108 -8.88 -5.47 -8.38
CA THR A 108 -8.04 -4.31 -8.02
C THR A 108 -8.87 -3.05 -7.84
N GLU A 109 -9.81 -2.79 -8.75
CA GLU A 109 -10.71 -1.63 -8.67
C GLU A 109 -11.66 -1.74 -7.45
N ARG A 110 -12.18 -2.93 -7.14
CA ARG A 110 -12.96 -3.17 -5.92
C ARG A 110 -12.15 -2.89 -4.65
N ALA A 111 -10.88 -3.29 -4.62
CA ALA A 111 -9.99 -3.00 -3.49
C ALA A 111 -9.82 -1.49 -3.28
N ILE A 112 -9.64 -0.72 -4.36
CA ILE A 112 -9.54 0.75 -4.28
C ILE A 112 -10.87 1.37 -3.81
N ILE A 113 -12.02 0.89 -4.28
CA ILE A 113 -13.33 1.35 -3.81
C ILE A 113 -13.47 1.13 -2.29
N ASN A 114 -13.08 -0.03 -1.78
CA ASN A 114 -13.08 -0.33 -0.35
C ASN A 114 -12.16 0.62 0.45
N GLU A 115 -10.98 0.95 -0.10
CA GLU A 115 -10.07 1.93 0.51
C GLU A 115 -10.68 3.34 0.54
N ILE A 116 -11.41 3.74 -0.51
CA ILE A 116 -12.14 5.01 -0.58
C ILE A 116 -13.27 5.03 0.46
N ASP A 117 -14.06 3.97 0.57
CA ASP A 117 -15.14 3.88 1.54
C ASP A 117 -14.61 3.95 2.98
N ALA A 118 -13.48 3.27 3.26
CA ALA A 118 -12.79 3.41 4.53
C ALA A 118 -12.22 4.83 4.77
N ALA A 119 -11.83 5.55 3.71
CA ALA A 119 -11.41 6.94 3.83
C ALA A 119 -12.58 7.90 4.12
N LEU A 120 -13.74 7.68 3.51
CA LEU A 120 -14.96 8.43 3.81
C LEU A 120 -15.39 8.23 5.28
N GLN A 121 -15.33 6.98 5.78
CA GLN A 121 -15.59 6.69 7.19
C GLN A 121 -14.63 7.46 8.12
N ARG A 122 -13.33 7.51 7.79
CA ARG A 122 -12.34 8.29 8.56
C ARG A 122 -12.63 9.80 8.56
N ILE A 123 -13.25 10.34 7.52
CA ILE A 123 -13.69 11.74 7.49
C ILE A 123 -14.82 11.96 8.50
N GLU A 124 -15.79 11.04 8.56
CA GLU A 124 -16.91 11.08 9.52
C GLU A 124 -16.42 10.96 10.97
N ASP A 125 -15.46 10.06 11.21
CA ASP A 125 -14.80 9.84 12.52
C ASP A 125 -13.81 10.95 12.90
N LYS A 126 -13.55 11.93 11.99
CA LYS A 126 -12.57 13.02 12.16
C LYS A 126 -11.13 12.53 12.38
N THR A 127 -10.80 11.36 11.86
CA THR A 127 -9.45 10.74 11.90
C THR A 127 -8.75 10.79 10.54
N PHE A 128 -9.37 11.36 9.52
CA PHE A 128 -8.81 11.49 8.19
C PHE A 128 -7.50 12.29 8.20
N GLY A 129 -6.52 11.85 7.38
CA GLY A 129 -5.19 12.47 7.34
C GLY A 129 -4.25 12.07 8.47
N VAL A 130 -4.63 11.11 9.32
CA VAL A 130 -3.79 10.53 10.35
C VAL A 130 -3.38 9.11 9.94
N CYS A 131 -2.10 8.80 10.08
CA CYS A 131 -1.56 7.47 9.78
C CYS A 131 -2.05 6.45 10.80
N GLN A 132 -2.69 5.36 10.34
CA GLN A 132 -3.22 4.33 11.20
C GLN A 132 -2.14 3.47 11.90
N MET A 133 -0.91 3.48 11.39
CA MET A 133 0.19 2.72 12.00
C MET A 133 0.98 3.55 13.02
N THR A 134 1.22 4.83 12.73
CA THR A 134 2.14 5.66 13.53
C THR A 134 1.45 6.80 14.29
N GLY A 135 0.16 7.07 14.02
CA GLY A 135 -0.55 8.23 14.57
C GLY A 135 -0.03 9.59 14.07
N LYS A 136 0.96 9.61 13.18
CA LYS A 136 1.52 10.85 12.61
C LYS A 136 0.61 11.39 11.51
N PRO A 137 0.59 12.71 11.28
CA PRO A 137 -0.18 13.28 10.18
C PRO A 137 0.41 12.85 8.84
N ILE A 138 -0.47 12.52 7.89
CA ILE A 138 -0.10 12.22 6.50
C ILE A 138 0.15 13.57 5.80
N SER A 139 1.20 13.66 4.98
CA SER A 139 1.50 14.89 4.24
C SER A 139 0.40 15.23 3.23
N LYS A 140 0.09 16.52 3.07
CA LYS A 140 -0.93 16.98 2.13
C LYS A 140 -0.62 16.54 0.70
N ALA A 141 0.63 16.66 0.27
CA ALA A 141 1.06 16.19 -1.06
C ALA A 141 0.73 14.70 -1.32
N ARG A 142 0.78 13.86 -0.25
CA ARG A 142 0.38 12.45 -0.38
C ARG A 142 -1.13 12.30 -0.46
N LEU A 143 -1.90 13.05 0.31
CA LEU A 143 -3.36 13.05 0.25
C LEU A 143 -3.88 13.60 -1.07
N ASP A 144 -3.20 14.56 -1.67
CA ASP A 144 -3.54 15.08 -3.00
C ASP A 144 -3.29 14.03 -4.10
N ALA A 145 -2.21 13.26 -3.98
CA ALA A 145 -1.90 12.17 -4.93
C ALA A 145 -2.74 10.90 -4.70
N LYS A 146 -2.96 10.52 -3.43
CA LYS A 146 -3.72 9.32 -3.02
C LYS A 146 -4.66 9.69 -1.85
N PRO A 147 -5.85 10.23 -2.13
CA PRO A 147 -6.75 10.75 -1.08
C PRO A 147 -7.26 9.67 -0.12
N TRP A 148 -7.28 8.42 -0.52
CA TRP A 148 -7.66 7.29 0.33
C TRP A 148 -6.51 6.71 1.15
N ALA A 149 -5.30 7.30 1.10
CA ALA A 149 -4.15 6.81 1.84
C ALA A 149 -4.44 6.67 3.34
N LYS A 150 -4.08 5.51 3.91
CA LYS A 150 -4.22 5.20 5.34
C LYS A 150 -2.90 5.28 6.12
N TYR A 151 -1.77 5.30 5.39
CA TYR A 151 -0.43 5.32 5.96
C TYR A 151 0.42 6.46 5.40
N THR A 152 1.42 6.90 6.15
CA THR A 152 2.51 7.72 5.62
C THR A 152 3.39 6.89 4.67
N ILE A 153 4.20 7.53 3.84
CA ILE A 153 5.10 6.82 2.90
C ILE A 153 6.03 5.85 3.65
N GLU A 154 6.55 6.28 4.80
CA GLU A 154 7.43 5.46 5.63
C GLU A 154 6.71 4.25 6.21
N ALA A 155 5.49 4.45 6.73
CA ALA A 155 4.68 3.39 7.30
C ALA A 155 4.21 2.38 6.23
N GLU A 156 3.89 2.85 5.02
CA GLU A 156 3.51 1.97 3.91
C GLU A 156 4.67 1.08 3.46
N ARG A 157 5.89 1.64 3.35
CA ARG A 157 7.10 0.86 3.06
C ARG A 157 7.36 -0.23 4.10
N ILE A 158 7.13 0.08 5.38
CA ILE A 158 7.27 -0.91 6.46
C ILE A 158 6.20 -1.99 6.35
N ALA A 159 4.94 -1.62 6.07
CA ALA A 159 3.85 -2.57 5.89
C ALA A 159 4.09 -3.51 4.70
N GLU A 160 4.58 -2.98 3.57
CA GLU A 160 4.93 -3.76 2.38
C GLU A 160 6.13 -4.69 2.64
N SER A 161 7.17 -4.20 3.31
CA SER A 161 8.34 -5.02 3.65
C SER A 161 8.05 -6.07 4.72
N GLY A 162 7.14 -5.80 5.66
CA GLY A 162 6.72 -6.73 6.71
C GLY A 162 5.77 -7.82 6.23
N GLY A 163 5.04 -7.60 5.13
CA GLY A 163 4.17 -8.59 4.49
C GLY A 163 4.90 -9.63 3.63
N ALA A 164 6.21 -9.46 3.42
CA ALA A 164 7.05 -10.37 2.60
C ALA A 164 7.73 -11.49 3.42
N ARG A 165 7.19 -11.87 4.60
CA ARG A 165 7.66 -12.99 5.42
C ARG A 165 6.64 -14.10 5.49
#